data_76fd5be96685f2de1c42b18bc271787a
#
_entry.id   76fd5be96685f2de1c42b18bc271787a
#
_cell.length_a   1.000
_cell.length_b   1.000
_cell.length_c   1.000
_cell.angle_alpha   90.00
_cell.angle_beta   90.00
_cell.angle_gamma   90.00
#
_symmetry.space_group_name_H-M   'P 1'
#
loop_
_entity.id
_entity.type
_entity.pdbx_description
1 polymer ?
#
loop_
_entity_poly.entity_id
_entity_poly.type
_entity_poly.pdbx_seq_one_letter_code
_entity_poly.pdbx_strand_id
1 'polypeptide(L)'
;MLILGPSFRRNKRSEPLPALERYDGLFFRVARKYLANTKNVDVIVMKDDLTLVEGTALLAYEPPKGDRWIMHPLSGDEIKAGKIKNEPFLKRKLHGNKCQEVFLAMGKRYAEALPDLSQFNVNVVFPTCGGLGPKAKALKEWLRRR
;
A
#
# COMPACT_ATOMS: atom_id res chain seq x y z
N MET A 1 1.02 -0.70 -11.11
CA MET A 1 0.58 -1.24 -9.79
C MET A 1 0.70 -0.16 -8.73
N LEU A 2 -0.26 -0.07 -7.84
CA LEU A 2 -0.24 0.80 -6.67
C LEU A 2 -0.16 -0.06 -5.41
N ILE A 3 0.81 0.20 -4.54
CA ILE A 3 0.92 -0.46 -3.23
C ILE A 3 0.70 0.58 -2.14
N LEU A 4 -0.34 0.39 -1.34
CA LEU A 4 -0.71 1.26 -0.23
C LEU A 4 -0.29 0.64 1.10
N GLY A 5 0.38 1.42 1.94
CA GLY A 5 0.67 1.03 3.32
C GLY A 5 -0.57 1.12 4.22
N PRO A 6 -0.55 0.51 5.41
CA PRO A 6 -1.67 0.59 6.32
C PRO A 6 -1.90 2.02 6.80
N SER A 7 -3.12 2.34 7.19
CA SER A 7 -3.43 3.63 7.79
C SER A 7 -4.02 3.48 9.19
N PHE A 8 -3.77 4.45 10.05
CA PHE A 8 -4.38 4.50 11.38
C PHE A 8 -5.89 4.65 11.26
N ARG A 9 -6.35 5.59 10.44
CA ARG A 9 -7.77 5.84 10.22
C ARG A 9 -8.40 4.73 9.40
N ARG A 10 -9.53 4.21 9.86
CA ARG A 10 -10.26 3.09 9.23
C ARG A 10 -11.75 3.35 9.22
N ASN A 11 -12.41 2.78 8.23
CA ASN A 11 -13.85 2.67 8.21
C ASN A 11 -14.27 1.64 9.27
N LYS A 12 -15.18 2.03 10.17
CA LYS A 12 -15.59 1.20 11.33
C LYS A 12 -16.84 0.36 11.07
N ARG A 13 -17.30 0.26 9.84
CA ARG A 13 -18.46 -0.57 9.51
C ARG A 13 -18.21 -2.02 9.91
N SER A 14 -19.25 -2.67 10.43
CA SER A 14 -19.14 -4.02 11.00
C SER A 14 -18.99 -5.12 9.95
N GLU A 15 -19.55 -4.93 8.75
CA GLU A 15 -19.41 -5.88 7.67
C GLU A 15 -17.98 -5.92 7.11
N PRO A 16 -17.52 -7.05 6.57
CA PRO A 16 -16.26 -7.09 5.84
C PRO A 16 -16.27 -6.12 4.67
N LEU A 17 -15.18 -5.37 4.50
CA LEU A 17 -15.02 -4.41 3.41
C LEU A 17 -13.76 -4.73 2.60
N PRO A 18 -13.76 -4.43 1.29
CA PRO A 18 -12.51 -4.46 0.53
C PRO A 18 -11.41 -3.66 1.23
N ALA A 19 -10.17 -4.14 1.17
CA ALA A 19 -9.03 -3.50 1.83
C ALA A 19 -8.93 -2.01 1.45
N LEU A 20 -9.18 -1.68 0.19
CA LEU A 20 -9.17 -0.29 -0.31
C LEU A 20 -10.24 0.59 0.34
N GLU A 21 -11.31 0.02 0.86
CA GLU A 21 -12.39 0.73 1.58
C GLU A 21 -12.25 0.64 3.10
N ARG A 22 -11.61 -0.42 3.60
CA ARG A 22 -11.43 -0.61 5.05
C ARG A 22 -10.52 0.45 5.67
N TYR A 23 -9.40 0.72 5.03
CA TYR A 23 -8.51 1.80 5.44
C TYR A 23 -9.00 3.14 4.89
N ASP A 24 -8.90 4.21 5.67
CA ASP A 24 -9.45 5.52 5.32
C ASP A 24 -8.47 6.69 5.56
N GLY A 25 -7.18 6.42 5.50
CA GLY A 25 -6.16 7.46 5.50
C GLY A 25 -6.13 8.24 4.20
N LEU A 26 -5.31 9.29 4.16
CA LEU A 26 -5.26 10.22 3.02
C LEU A 26 -4.97 9.52 1.69
N PHE A 27 -4.00 8.61 1.65
CA PHE A 27 -3.67 7.89 0.41
C PHE A 27 -4.83 7.04 -0.10
N PHE A 28 -5.57 6.41 0.80
CA PHE A 28 -6.75 5.60 0.45
C PHE A 28 -7.86 6.46 -0.14
N ARG A 29 -8.08 7.64 0.42
CA ARG A 29 -9.09 8.58 -0.10
C ARG A 29 -8.72 9.08 -1.48
N VAL A 30 -7.46 9.44 -1.69
CA VAL A 30 -6.94 9.85 -3.00
C VAL A 30 -7.08 8.70 -4.00
N ALA A 31 -6.65 7.50 -3.61
CA ALA A 31 -6.73 6.32 -4.47
C ALA A 31 -8.19 6.07 -4.93
N ARG A 32 -9.13 5.97 -3.98
CA ARG A 32 -10.55 5.74 -4.32
C ARG A 32 -11.11 6.78 -5.29
N LYS A 33 -10.79 8.05 -5.03
CA LYS A 33 -11.29 9.16 -5.87
C LYS A 33 -10.80 9.08 -7.32
N TYR A 34 -9.54 8.76 -7.52
CA TYR A 34 -8.93 8.81 -8.85
C TYR A 34 -8.92 7.45 -9.58
N LEU A 35 -8.99 6.34 -8.87
CA LEU A 35 -9.09 5.01 -9.49
C LEU A 35 -10.43 4.80 -10.21
N ALA A 36 -11.49 5.49 -9.82
CA ALA A 36 -12.79 5.40 -10.47
C ALA A 36 -12.72 5.71 -11.98
N ASN A 37 -11.77 6.54 -12.38
CA ASN A 37 -11.57 6.97 -13.77
C ASN A 37 -10.29 6.40 -14.39
N THR A 38 -9.68 5.41 -13.75
CA THR A 38 -8.39 4.86 -14.15
C THR A 38 -8.57 3.39 -14.51
N LYS A 39 -8.03 3.00 -15.66
CA LYS A 39 -8.05 1.60 -16.11
C LYS A 39 -6.66 1.00 -15.90
N ASN A 40 -6.64 -0.31 -15.65
CA ASN A 40 -5.41 -1.11 -15.62
C ASN A 40 -4.41 -0.75 -14.51
N VAL A 41 -4.91 -0.34 -13.34
CA VAL A 41 -4.08 -0.19 -12.15
C VAL A 41 -4.46 -1.25 -11.12
N ASP A 42 -3.57 -2.21 -10.91
CA ASP A 42 -3.71 -3.17 -9.82
C ASP A 42 -3.41 -2.47 -8.50
N VAL A 43 -4.27 -2.68 -7.52
CA VAL A 43 -4.12 -2.10 -6.18
C VAL A 43 -3.83 -3.21 -5.18
N ILE A 44 -2.73 -3.05 -4.48
CA ILE A 44 -2.28 -3.93 -3.39
C ILE A 44 -2.28 -3.12 -2.10
N VAL A 45 -2.69 -3.72 -1.02
CA VAL A 45 -2.74 -3.10 0.30
C VAL A 45 -1.89 -3.90 1.27
N MET A 46 -1.02 -3.23 2.00
CA MET A 46 -0.29 -3.82 3.12
C MET A 46 -1.12 -3.65 4.39
N LYS A 47 -1.40 -4.76 5.06
CA LYS A 47 -2.08 -4.76 6.36
C LYS A 47 -1.11 -4.42 7.51
N ASP A 48 -1.66 -4.24 8.71
CA ASP A 48 -0.86 -3.93 9.91
C ASP A 48 0.20 -4.98 10.23
N ASP A 49 -0.08 -6.24 9.90
CA ASP A 49 0.86 -7.36 10.08
C ASP A 49 1.87 -7.47 8.93
N LEU A 50 1.94 -6.46 8.08
CA LEU A 50 2.81 -6.37 6.90
C LEU A 50 2.45 -7.33 5.76
N THR A 51 1.36 -8.07 5.85
CA THR A 51 0.92 -8.95 4.77
C THR A 51 0.30 -8.14 3.63
N LEU A 52 0.73 -8.43 2.42
CA LEU A 52 0.14 -7.84 1.21
C LEU A 52 -1.12 -8.60 0.82
N VAL A 53 -2.17 -7.86 0.49
CA VAL A 53 -3.43 -8.40 -0.02
C VAL A 53 -3.90 -7.59 -1.21
N GLU A 54 -4.77 -8.17 -2.03
CA GLU A 54 -5.45 -7.41 -3.09
C GLU A 54 -6.27 -6.27 -2.49
N GLY A 55 -6.37 -5.15 -3.18
CA GLY A 55 -7.23 -4.04 -2.77
C GLY A 55 -8.71 -4.43 -2.64
N THR A 56 -9.13 -5.49 -3.35
CA THR A 56 -10.48 -6.06 -3.31
C THR A 56 -10.67 -7.11 -2.23
N ALA A 57 -9.61 -7.56 -1.55
CA ALA A 57 -9.70 -8.56 -0.50
C ALA A 57 -10.56 -8.05 0.66
N LEU A 58 -11.50 -8.86 1.13
CA LEU A 58 -12.38 -8.49 2.22
C LEU A 58 -11.64 -8.56 3.56
N LEU A 59 -11.68 -7.47 4.29
CA LEU A 59 -11.08 -7.35 5.62
C LEU A 59 -12.16 -7.07 6.66
N ALA A 60 -12.13 -7.83 7.76
CA ALA A 60 -12.90 -7.51 8.96
C ALA A 60 -12.38 -6.22 9.59
N TYR A 61 -13.23 -5.51 10.34
CA TYR A 61 -12.78 -4.37 11.12
C TYR A 61 -11.89 -4.84 12.27
N GLU A 62 -10.70 -4.27 12.35
CA GLU A 62 -9.81 -4.38 13.48
C GLU A 62 -9.38 -2.98 13.92
N PRO A 63 -9.41 -2.65 15.22
CA PRO A 63 -8.93 -1.36 15.69
C PRO A 63 -7.42 -1.25 15.43
N PRO A 64 -6.94 -0.03 15.13
CA PRO A 64 -5.50 0.17 14.93
C PRO A 64 -4.75 -0.10 16.22
N LYS A 65 -3.57 -0.70 16.10
CA LYS A 65 -2.63 -0.89 17.22
C LYS A 65 -1.76 0.36 17.34
N GLY A 66 -1.67 0.90 18.54
CA GLY A 66 -0.82 2.04 18.82
C GLY A 66 -1.54 3.39 18.82
N ASP A 67 -0.76 4.44 18.85
CA ASP A 67 -1.20 5.82 18.95
C ASP A 67 -1.49 6.40 17.54
N ARG A 68 -2.31 7.46 17.51
CA ARG A 68 -2.60 8.21 16.29
C ARG A 68 -1.34 8.72 15.58
N TRP A 69 -0.30 9.05 16.33
CA TRP A 69 0.93 9.64 15.82
C TRP A 69 2.05 8.63 15.62
N ILE A 70 2.01 7.56 16.39
CA ILE A 70 3.01 6.50 16.37
C ILE A 70 2.27 5.20 16.10
N MET A 71 2.02 4.91 14.85
CA MET A 71 1.57 3.58 14.48
C MET A 71 2.64 2.58 14.92
N HIS A 72 2.20 1.47 15.48
CA HIS A 72 3.00 0.36 15.96
C HIS A 72 4.45 0.37 15.44
N PRO A 73 5.46 0.65 16.28
CA PRO A 73 6.83 0.72 15.82
C PRO A 73 7.30 -0.62 15.27
N LEU A 74 7.76 -0.61 14.03
CA LEU A 74 8.25 -1.81 13.37
C LEU A 74 9.68 -2.12 13.81
N SER A 75 9.90 -3.33 14.32
CA SER A 75 11.24 -3.83 14.62
C SER A 75 11.95 -4.32 13.35
N GLY A 76 13.28 -4.43 13.41
CA GLY A 76 14.05 -5.00 12.31
C GLY A 76 13.64 -6.43 11.98
N ASP A 77 13.26 -7.21 12.99
CA ASP A 77 12.82 -8.60 12.81
C ASP A 77 11.46 -8.68 12.12
N GLU A 78 10.52 -7.79 12.48
CA GLU A 78 9.23 -7.69 11.80
C GLU A 78 9.40 -7.33 10.32
N ILE A 79 10.30 -6.38 10.02
CA ILE A 79 10.60 -5.96 8.65
C ILE A 79 11.17 -7.11 7.84
N LYS A 80 12.15 -7.85 8.39
CA LYS A 80 12.73 -9.03 7.73
C LYS A 80 11.67 -10.10 7.45
N ALA A 81 10.83 -10.40 8.44
CA ALA A 81 9.74 -11.36 8.29
C ALA A 81 8.76 -10.91 7.21
N GLY A 82 8.46 -9.62 7.13
CA GLY A 82 7.61 -9.04 6.09
C GLY A 82 8.19 -9.23 4.69
N LYS A 83 9.48 -8.97 4.51
CA LYS A 83 10.16 -9.21 3.22
C LYS A 83 10.01 -10.65 2.75
N ILE A 84 10.28 -11.61 3.62
CA ILE A 84 10.18 -13.03 3.32
C ILE A 84 8.74 -13.42 2.97
N LYS A 85 7.79 -12.98 3.78
CA LYS A 85 6.36 -13.27 3.61
C LYS A 85 5.83 -12.72 2.27
N ASN A 86 6.24 -11.53 1.89
CA ASN A 86 5.68 -10.80 0.75
C ASN A 86 6.32 -11.15 -0.59
N GLU A 87 7.48 -11.77 -0.59
CA GLU A 87 8.20 -12.09 -1.83
C GLU A 87 7.40 -12.99 -2.78
N PRO A 88 6.80 -14.11 -2.34
CA PRO A 88 6.01 -14.95 -3.24
C PRO A 88 4.81 -14.23 -3.84
N PHE A 89 4.16 -13.38 -3.06
CA PHE A 89 3.01 -12.59 -3.51
C PHE A 89 3.41 -11.64 -4.65
N LEU A 90 4.48 -10.86 -4.46
CA LEU A 90 4.94 -9.92 -5.47
C LEU A 90 5.54 -10.62 -6.69
N LYS A 91 6.21 -11.73 -6.53
CA LYS A 91 6.67 -12.54 -7.65
C LYS A 91 5.51 -12.94 -8.57
N ARG A 92 4.41 -13.42 -7.99
CA ARG A 92 3.22 -13.78 -8.79
C ARG A 92 2.61 -12.56 -9.49
N LYS A 93 2.55 -11.42 -8.79
CA LYS A 93 1.93 -10.19 -9.32
C LYS A 93 2.77 -9.52 -10.41
N LEU A 94 4.06 -9.56 -10.31
CA LEU A 94 4.99 -8.88 -11.22
C LEU A 94 5.58 -9.80 -12.28
N HIS A 95 5.19 -11.07 -12.30
CA HIS A 95 5.67 -12.04 -13.27
C HIS A 95 5.23 -11.67 -14.70
N GLY A 96 6.13 -11.85 -15.66
CA GLY A 96 5.81 -11.76 -17.08
C GLY A 96 5.77 -10.33 -17.64
N ASN A 97 6.45 -9.38 -17.03
CA ASN A 97 6.56 -7.98 -17.49
C ASN A 97 5.21 -7.26 -17.74
N LYS A 98 4.16 -7.74 -17.11
CA LYS A 98 2.81 -7.13 -17.22
C LYS A 98 2.73 -5.77 -16.52
N CYS A 99 3.57 -5.56 -15.52
CA CYS A 99 3.64 -4.33 -14.76
C CYS A 99 4.96 -3.62 -15.07
N GLN A 100 4.88 -2.39 -15.54
CA GLN A 100 6.06 -1.60 -15.88
C GLN A 100 6.45 -0.63 -14.76
N GLU A 101 5.49 -0.24 -13.93
CA GLU A 101 5.70 0.77 -12.89
C GLU A 101 4.94 0.42 -11.63
N VAL A 102 5.58 0.62 -10.49
CA VAL A 102 5.00 0.43 -9.15
C VAL A 102 5.09 1.75 -8.39
N PHE A 103 3.95 2.24 -7.91
CA PHE A 103 3.91 3.40 -7.01
C PHE A 103 3.76 2.92 -5.57
N LEU A 104 4.64 3.38 -4.68
CA LEU A 104 4.58 3.09 -3.25
C LEU A 104 4.00 4.29 -2.50
N ALA A 105 2.78 4.12 -1.97
CA ALA A 105 2.11 5.11 -1.14
C ALA A 105 2.14 4.65 0.33
N MET A 106 3.29 4.79 0.96
CA MET A 106 3.51 4.31 2.32
C MET A 106 4.70 5.02 2.98
N GLY A 107 4.81 4.88 4.30
CA GLY A 107 5.98 5.35 5.02
C GLY A 107 7.22 4.48 4.72
N LYS A 108 8.40 5.05 4.95
CA LYS A 108 9.69 4.39 4.67
C LYS A 108 9.83 3.05 5.39
N ARG A 109 9.43 2.98 6.66
CA ARG A 109 9.53 1.74 7.46
C ARG A 109 8.69 0.61 6.87
N TYR A 110 7.50 0.93 6.37
CA TYR A 110 6.65 -0.06 5.70
C TYR A 110 7.23 -0.50 4.35
N ALA A 111 7.80 0.43 3.61
CA ALA A 111 8.47 0.11 2.35
C ALA A 111 9.65 -0.85 2.53
N GLU A 112 10.36 -0.76 3.66
CA GLU A 112 11.44 -1.68 4.02
C GLU A 112 10.97 -3.13 4.23
N ALA A 113 9.67 -3.36 4.49
CA ALA A 113 9.08 -4.69 4.61
C ALA A 113 8.70 -5.31 3.26
N LEU A 114 8.91 -4.61 2.15
CA LEU A 114 8.78 -5.16 0.81
C LEU A 114 10.08 -5.83 0.38
N PRO A 115 10.02 -6.89 -0.43
CA PRO A 115 11.23 -7.42 -1.06
C PRO A 115 11.85 -6.37 -1.97
N ASP A 116 13.12 -6.56 -2.33
CA ASP A 116 13.81 -5.67 -3.27
C ASP A 116 13.10 -5.69 -4.62
N LEU A 117 12.45 -4.57 -4.96
CA LEU A 117 11.66 -4.45 -6.19
C LEU A 117 12.53 -4.35 -7.45
N SER A 118 13.82 -4.06 -7.32
CA SER A 118 14.74 -4.01 -8.46
C SER A 118 14.87 -5.37 -9.17
N GLN A 119 14.64 -6.46 -8.46
CA GLN A 119 14.67 -7.82 -9.04
C GLN A 119 13.55 -8.07 -10.06
N PHE A 120 12.51 -7.24 -10.08
CA PHE A 120 11.33 -7.46 -10.92
C PHE A 120 11.32 -6.65 -12.21
N ASN A 121 12.37 -5.91 -12.48
CA ASN A 121 12.49 -5.06 -13.69
C ASN A 121 11.30 -4.09 -13.85
N VAL A 122 10.93 -3.43 -12.77
CA VAL A 122 9.87 -2.41 -12.73
C VAL A 122 10.46 -1.06 -12.34
N ASN A 123 9.87 0.01 -12.84
CA ASN A 123 10.18 1.36 -12.38
C ASN A 123 9.43 1.63 -11.08
N VAL A 124 10.15 1.99 -10.02
CA VAL A 124 9.57 2.26 -8.70
C VAL A 124 9.44 3.76 -8.50
N VAL A 125 8.23 4.21 -8.23
CA VAL A 125 7.94 5.59 -7.83
C VAL A 125 7.66 5.60 -6.34
N PHE A 126 8.58 6.16 -5.57
CA PHE A 126 8.47 6.23 -4.12
C PHE A 126 8.77 7.64 -3.62
N PRO A 127 7.74 8.49 -3.44
CA PRO A 127 7.93 9.83 -2.89
C PRO A 127 8.41 9.76 -1.44
N THR A 128 9.64 10.21 -1.19
CA THR A 128 10.27 10.17 0.13
C THR A 128 10.41 11.56 0.76
N CYS A 129 10.25 12.62 -0.03
CA CYS A 129 10.42 14.00 0.41
C CYS A 129 9.09 14.66 0.74
N GLY A 130 9.09 15.53 1.75
CA GLY A 130 7.91 16.24 2.18
C GLY A 130 7.04 15.41 3.11
N GLY A 131 5.99 16.04 3.62
CA GLY A 131 5.01 15.39 4.47
C GLY A 131 3.96 14.61 3.67
N LEU A 132 2.90 14.25 4.35
CA LEU A 132 1.80 13.46 3.79
C LEU A 132 1.11 14.16 2.61
N GLY A 133 0.92 15.48 2.69
CA GLY A 133 0.28 16.26 1.62
C GLY A 133 1.00 16.19 0.28
N PRO A 134 2.30 16.52 0.20
CA PRO A 134 3.07 16.40 -1.04
C PRO A 134 3.09 14.98 -1.61
N LYS A 135 3.18 13.97 -0.78
CA LYS A 135 3.13 12.56 -1.21
C LYS A 135 1.76 12.20 -1.79
N ALA A 136 0.68 12.66 -1.17
CA ALA A 136 -0.67 12.47 -1.67
C ALA A 136 -0.90 13.18 -3.01
N LYS A 137 -0.30 14.36 -3.19
CA LYS A 137 -0.31 15.08 -4.46
C LYS A 137 0.42 14.26 -5.55
N ALA A 138 1.58 13.71 -5.24
CA ALA A 138 2.30 12.85 -6.16
C ALA A 138 1.48 11.63 -6.60
N LEU A 139 0.78 10.98 -5.65
CA LEU A 139 -0.12 9.87 -5.96
C LEU A 139 -1.27 10.30 -6.88
N LYS A 140 -1.89 11.44 -6.58
CA LYS A 140 -2.96 12.00 -7.43
C LYS A 140 -2.47 12.22 -8.85
N GLU A 141 -1.31 12.86 -9.02
CA GLU A 141 -0.73 13.14 -10.34
C GLU A 141 -0.37 11.85 -11.09
N TRP A 142 0.18 10.87 -10.37
CA TRP A 142 0.49 9.57 -10.94
C TRP A 142 -0.76 8.86 -11.45
N LEU A 143 -1.84 8.84 -10.67
CA LEU A 143 -3.11 8.23 -11.06
C LEU A 143 -3.77 8.95 -12.24
N ARG A 144 -3.68 10.27 -12.31
CA ARG A 144 -4.26 11.06 -13.39
C ARG A 144 -3.61 10.81 -14.75
N ARG A 145 -2.38 10.32 -14.77
CA ARG A 145 -1.67 9.96 -16.01
C ARG A 145 -1.97 8.54 -16.48
N ARG A 146 -2.80 7.80 -15.76
CA ARG A 146 -3.22 6.44 -16.11
C ARG A 146 -4.62 6.48 -16.82
#